data_964e652a3f55741e994e22bbd5efcead
#
_entry.id   964e652a3f55741e994e22bbd5efcead
#
_cell.length_a   1.000
_cell.length_b   1.000
_cell.length_c   1.000
_cell.angle_alpha   90.00
_cell.angle_beta   90.00
_cell.angle_gamma   90.00
#
_symmetry.space_group_name_H-M   'P 1'
#
loop_
_entity.id
_entity.type
_entity.pdbx_description
1 polymer ?
#
loop_
_entity_poly.entity_id
_entity_poly.type
_entity_poly.pdbx_seq_one_letter_code
_entity_poly.pdbx_strand_id
1 'polypeptide(L)'
;MIHYISAEHLTIARVEEILSKGYRLALSDDAKARINKCREYLDQKTKTVGRPIYGVTTGFGSLCNISVEEEGLSQLQKNLMMSHACGTGQRVPSEIARLMILLKVQSLSYGHSGVQLITVERLIDMFNNNIIPVVYEQGSLGASGDLSPLAHMCLPLLGLGHVEIDGEVVEGSVMMEKMGWEPITLCSKEGLALLNGTQFMSAYGVYSLINAQRLSRWADHIGAMSLDAFDGRMEPFEHNVHAIRPHNGQIETAKNFREILAGSPLGARTKKHVQDPYSFRCIPQVHGASKDTIAYVASVLETEINSATDNPTIFPDTDEVISAGNFHGQPIAVAMDFLAIGVAELGNISERRTYKLISGARELPNFLVANPGLNSGFMIPQYTAASIVSQSKGLCWPASCDSIPSSQGQEDHVSMGSNAATKLWKVVQNTERVLAIELMNSAQALEFRHRNELRSSERVEAMFEAYRKVVPFVDNDTVMYPHIATSVKFLNDYELAR
;
A
#
# COMPACT_ATOMS: atom_id res chain seq x y z
N MET A 1 20.99 1.94 10.81
CA MET A 1 21.06 0.50 10.46
C MET A 1 21.18 0.36 8.95
N ILE A 2 21.75 -0.76 8.46
CA ILE A 2 21.91 -1.01 7.01
C ILE A 2 21.15 -2.29 6.66
N HIS A 3 20.38 -2.25 5.57
CA HIS A 3 19.82 -3.42 4.92
C HIS A 3 20.66 -3.75 3.69
N TYR A 4 21.19 -4.97 3.64
CA TYR A 4 21.95 -5.45 2.49
C TYR A 4 21.00 -6.11 1.49
N ILE A 5 20.89 -5.49 0.32
CA ILE A 5 20.17 -6.06 -0.83
C ILE A 5 20.89 -7.29 -1.33
N SER A 6 20.22 -8.42 -1.37
CA SER A 6 20.78 -9.73 -1.73
C SER A 6 19.74 -10.60 -2.44
N ALA A 7 20.04 -11.88 -2.70
CA ALA A 7 19.07 -12.86 -3.18
C ALA A 7 18.25 -13.50 -2.04
N GLU A 8 18.49 -13.12 -0.79
CA GLU A 8 17.64 -13.56 0.32
C GLU A 8 16.22 -13.03 0.17
N HIS A 9 15.27 -13.84 0.61
CA HIS A 9 13.84 -13.52 0.49
C HIS A 9 13.47 -12.27 1.29
N LEU A 10 13.00 -11.24 0.60
CA LEU A 10 12.55 -9.98 1.19
C LEU A 10 11.08 -10.13 1.62
N THR A 11 10.81 -10.12 2.93
CA THR A 11 9.44 -10.19 3.45
C THR A 11 8.78 -8.81 3.52
N ILE A 12 7.44 -8.78 3.48
CA ILE A 12 6.67 -7.54 3.69
C ILE A 12 7.00 -6.90 5.04
N ALA A 13 7.14 -7.70 6.10
CA ALA A 13 7.55 -7.22 7.42
C ALA A 13 8.93 -6.55 7.40
N ARG A 14 9.86 -7.08 6.61
CA ARG A 14 11.18 -6.45 6.45
C ARG A 14 11.12 -5.14 5.69
N VAL A 15 10.25 -5.03 4.68
CA VAL A 15 10.00 -3.76 3.98
C VAL A 15 9.42 -2.71 4.95
N GLU A 16 8.44 -3.08 5.76
CA GLU A 16 7.87 -2.21 6.79
C GLU A 16 8.95 -1.73 7.77
N GLU A 17 9.82 -2.62 8.21
CA GLU A 17 10.94 -2.27 9.11
C GLU A 17 11.95 -1.32 8.46
N ILE A 18 12.31 -1.53 7.20
CA ILE A 18 13.23 -0.65 6.44
C ILE A 18 12.67 0.77 6.37
N LEU A 19 11.37 0.90 6.05
CA LEU A 19 10.73 2.19 5.91
C LEU A 19 10.55 2.90 7.27
N SER A 20 10.02 2.19 8.26
CA SER A 20 9.66 2.77 9.57
C SER A 20 10.88 3.12 10.43
N LYS A 21 11.95 2.33 10.37
CA LYS A 21 13.17 2.55 11.17
C LYS A 21 14.26 3.33 10.42
N GLY A 22 14.01 3.77 9.18
CA GLY A 22 14.95 4.57 8.40
C GLY A 22 16.27 3.84 8.09
N TYR A 23 16.20 2.57 7.70
CA TYR A 23 17.39 1.84 7.26
C TYR A 23 18.02 2.48 6.03
N ARG A 24 19.35 2.45 5.95
CA ARG A 24 20.08 2.69 4.71
C ARG A 24 20.18 1.39 3.92
N LEU A 25 20.32 1.48 2.61
CA LEU A 25 20.52 0.35 1.71
C LEU A 25 21.97 0.22 1.32
N ALA A 26 22.45 -1.01 1.10
CA ALA A 26 23.72 -1.32 0.45
C ALA A 26 23.55 -2.62 -0.36
N LEU A 27 24.33 -2.79 -1.43
CA LEU A 27 24.39 -4.07 -2.13
C LEU A 27 25.32 -5.04 -1.37
N SER A 28 24.91 -6.30 -1.25
CA SER A 28 25.82 -7.37 -0.89
C SER A 28 26.87 -7.60 -1.98
N ASP A 29 28.03 -8.16 -1.63
CA ASP A 29 29.08 -8.44 -2.62
C ASP A 29 28.59 -9.43 -3.69
N ASP A 30 27.76 -10.39 -3.31
CA ASP A 30 27.13 -11.33 -4.23
C ASP A 30 26.15 -10.64 -5.19
N ALA A 31 25.34 -9.67 -4.75
CA ALA A 31 24.48 -8.87 -5.62
C ALA A 31 25.33 -8.06 -6.62
N LYS A 32 26.40 -7.42 -6.18
CA LYS A 32 27.34 -6.71 -7.09
C LYS A 32 27.94 -7.64 -8.14
N ALA A 33 28.35 -8.84 -7.72
CA ALA A 33 28.91 -9.83 -8.63
C ALA A 33 27.91 -10.28 -9.69
N ARG A 34 26.62 -10.51 -9.31
CA ARG A 34 25.57 -10.88 -10.27
C ARG A 34 25.27 -9.76 -11.27
N ILE A 35 25.19 -8.50 -10.80
CA ILE A 35 24.94 -7.35 -11.68
C ILE A 35 26.07 -7.23 -12.70
N ASN A 36 27.33 -7.24 -12.26
CA ASN A 36 28.51 -7.13 -13.15
C ASN A 36 28.57 -8.29 -14.14
N LYS A 37 28.40 -9.53 -13.68
CA LYS A 37 28.39 -10.72 -14.54
C LYS A 37 27.34 -10.61 -15.66
N CYS A 38 26.15 -10.15 -15.32
CA CYS A 38 25.05 -9.97 -16.28
C CYS A 38 25.38 -8.86 -17.31
N ARG A 39 25.95 -7.74 -16.86
CA ARG A 39 26.34 -6.64 -17.76
C ARG A 39 27.48 -7.07 -18.71
N GLU A 40 28.54 -7.66 -18.17
CA GLU A 40 29.69 -8.14 -18.95
C GLU A 40 29.25 -9.17 -19.99
N TYR A 41 28.39 -10.11 -19.59
CA TYR A 41 27.82 -11.10 -20.53
C TYR A 41 27.06 -10.39 -21.67
N LEU A 42 26.19 -9.44 -21.36
CA LEU A 42 25.41 -8.76 -22.40
C LEU A 42 26.30 -7.94 -23.34
N ASP A 43 27.35 -7.25 -22.83
CA ASP A 43 28.31 -6.51 -23.63
C ASP A 43 29.13 -7.40 -24.59
N GLN A 44 29.43 -8.62 -24.17
CA GLN A 44 30.09 -9.62 -25.03
C GLN A 44 29.12 -10.19 -26.06
N LYS A 45 27.90 -10.52 -25.63
CA LYS A 45 26.86 -11.11 -26.48
C LYS A 45 26.48 -10.17 -27.63
N THR A 46 26.32 -8.87 -27.36
CA THR A 46 25.98 -7.88 -28.40
C THR A 46 27.03 -7.77 -29.49
N LYS A 47 28.30 -7.99 -29.17
CA LYS A 47 29.42 -7.97 -30.14
C LYS A 47 29.53 -9.24 -30.99
N THR A 48 29.04 -10.35 -30.51
CA THR A 48 29.24 -11.67 -31.13
C THR A 48 28.02 -12.20 -31.87
N VAL A 49 26.81 -11.74 -31.52
CA VAL A 49 25.56 -12.21 -32.14
C VAL A 49 25.26 -11.38 -33.39
N GLY A 50 25.36 -11.98 -34.56
CA GLY A 50 25.04 -11.35 -35.84
C GLY A 50 23.55 -11.19 -36.16
N ARG A 51 22.66 -11.20 -35.15
CA ARG A 51 21.21 -11.01 -35.29
C ARG A 51 20.69 -9.98 -34.30
N PRO A 52 19.58 -9.27 -34.63
CA PRO A 52 18.97 -8.34 -33.69
C PRO A 52 18.50 -9.04 -32.41
N ILE A 53 18.73 -8.37 -31.26
CA ILE A 53 18.22 -8.79 -29.95
C ILE A 53 17.23 -7.74 -29.50
N TYR A 54 15.98 -8.17 -29.23
CA TYR A 54 14.91 -7.26 -28.79
C TYR A 54 15.33 -6.42 -27.58
N GLY A 55 15.11 -5.11 -27.67
CA GLY A 55 15.37 -4.18 -26.59
C GLY A 55 16.85 -3.97 -26.23
N VAL A 56 17.77 -4.62 -26.96
CA VAL A 56 19.23 -4.50 -26.81
C VAL A 56 19.83 -3.78 -28.01
N THR A 57 19.53 -4.29 -29.23
CA THR A 57 19.99 -3.74 -30.51
C THR A 57 18.85 -3.34 -31.43
N THR A 58 17.63 -3.30 -30.94
CA THR A 58 16.42 -2.92 -31.70
C THR A 58 15.64 -1.82 -30.97
N GLY A 59 14.70 -1.20 -31.66
CA GLY A 59 13.64 -0.39 -31.05
C GLY A 59 12.72 -1.25 -30.15
N PHE A 60 11.68 -0.62 -29.59
CA PHE A 60 10.81 -1.17 -28.56
C PHE A 60 9.36 -1.27 -29.04
N GLY A 61 8.56 -2.14 -28.38
CA GLY A 61 7.14 -2.32 -28.70
C GLY A 61 6.95 -2.66 -30.18
N SER A 62 6.12 -1.93 -30.87
CA SER A 62 5.89 -2.11 -32.33
C SER A 62 7.12 -1.82 -33.21
N LEU A 63 8.15 -1.18 -32.67
CA LEU A 63 9.42 -0.89 -33.37
C LEU A 63 10.48 -1.99 -33.18
N CYS A 64 10.12 -3.13 -32.67
CA CYS A 64 11.03 -4.25 -32.33
C CYS A 64 11.80 -4.82 -33.53
N ASN A 65 11.34 -4.58 -34.76
CA ASN A 65 11.99 -5.04 -36.01
C ASN A 65 12.96 -4.01 -36.60
N ILE A 66 13.12 -2.85 -35.96
CA ILE A 66 14.03 -1.78 -36.43
C ILE A 66 15.34 -1.90 -35.66
N SER A 67 16.42 -2.27 -36.36
CA SER A 67 17.77 -2.33 -35.76
C SER A 67 18.36 -0.94 -35.63
N VAL A 68 19.17 -0.75 -34.57
CA VAL A 68 19.89 0.49 -34.28
C VAL A 68 21.38 0.18 -34.26
N GLU A 69 22.17 1.00 -34.97
CA GLU A 69 23.62 0.89 -34.98
C GLU A 69 24.24 1.15 -33.59
N GLU A 70 25.41 0.57 -33.34
CA GLU A 70 26.06 0.57 -32.02
C GLU A 70 26.25 2.00 -31.47
N GLU A 71 26.65 2.94 -32.33
CA GLU A 71 26.86 4.37 -31.95
C GLU A 71 25.56 5.07 -31.50
N GLY A 72 24.40 4.55 -31.91
CA GLY A 72 23.08 5.10 -31.58
C GLY A 72 22.46 4.50 -30.31
N LEU A 73 22.99 3.41 -29.77
CA LEU A 73 22.35 2.65 -28.69
C LEU A 73 22.20 3.44 -27.40
N SER A 74 23.21 4.20 -26.99
CA SER A 74 23.12 5.04 -25.78
C SER A 74 22.11 6.16 -25.94
N GLN A 75 22.08 6.81 -27.12
CA GLN A 75 21.09 7.84 -27.41
C GLN A 75 19.67 7.26 -27.45
N LEU A 76 19.49 6.04 -27.96
CA LEU A 76 18.21 5.34 -27.95
C LEU A 76 17.70 5.16 -26.51
N GLN A 77 18.55 4.69 -25.58
CA GLN A 77 18.19 4.52 -24.17
C GLN A 77 17.78 5.85 -23.52
N LYS A 78 18.53 6.93 -23.77
CA LYS A 78 18.19 8.27 -23.29
C LYS A 78 16.86 8.78 -23.86
N ASN A 79 16.63 8.61 -25.16
CA ASN A 79 15.39 9.00 -25.83
C ASN A 79 14.18 8.22 -25.26
N LEU A 80 14.36 6.93 -24.97
CA LEU A 80 13.37 6.09 -24.35
C LEU A 80 12.94 6.65 -22.99
N MET A 81 13.91 6.98 -22.13
CA MET A 81 13.64 7.58 -20.83
C MET A 81 12.84 8.89 -20.94
N MET A 82 13.25 9.77 -21.83
CA MET A 82 12.60 11.08 -22.04
C MET A 82 11.18 10.94 -22.59
N SER A 83 10.98 10.11 -23.62
CA SER A 83 9.69 9.98 -24.29
C SER A 83 8.63 9.23 -23.45
N HIS A 84 9.05 8.41 -22.49
CA HIS A 84 8.16 7.64 -21.62
C HIS A 84 7.81 8.39 -20.33
N ALA A 85 8.50 9.46 -19.98
CA ALA A 85 8.18 10.31 -18.83
C ALA A 85 7.03 11.28 -19.17
N CYS A 86 5.83 10.73 -19.34
CA CYS A 86 4.62 11.44 -19.76
C CYS A 86 3.48 11.37 -18.74
N GLY A 87 3.79 11.04 -17.49
CA GLY A 87 2.83 10.96 -16.39
C GLY A 87 2.20 12.32 -16.06
N THR A 88 0.96 12.27 -15.55
CA THR A 88 0.16 13.45 -15.20
C THR A 88 -0.70 13.18 -13.95
N GLY A 89 -1.50 14.16 -13.53
CA GLY A 89 -2.37 14.05 -12.37
C GLY A 89 -1.66 14.39 -11.05
N GLN A 90 -2.07 13.74 -9.98
CA GLN A 90 -1.49 13.99 -8.66
C GLN A 90 -0.10 13.38 -8.55
N ARG A 91 0.73 13.97 -7.71
CA ARG A 91 2.03 13.39 -7.36
C ARG A 91 1.83 12.13 -6.51
N VAL A 92 2.62 11.12 -6.79
CA VAL A 92 2.73 9.93 -5.95
C VAL A 92 3.24 10.33 -4.56
N PRO A 93 2.67 9.81 -3.47
CA PRO A 93 3.19 10.06 -2.12
C PRO A 93 4.68 9.70 -2.01
N SER A 94 5.44 10.54 -1.30
CA SER A 94 6.90 10.41 -1.22
C SER A 94 7.34 9.07 -0.64
N GLU A 95 6.58 8.51 0.31
CA GLU A 95 6.83 7.18 0.89
C GLU A 95 6.70 6.06 -0.16
N ILE A 96 5.71 6.17 -1.05
CA ILE A 96 5.48 5.19 -2.13
C ILE A 96 6.58 5.36 -3.20
N ALA A 97 6.92 6.59 -3.58
CA ALA A 97 8.01 6.84 -4.53
C ALA A 97 9.37 6.33 -4.00
N ARG A 98 9.63 6.48 -2.70
CA ARG A 98 10.81 5.90 -2.04
C ARG A 98 10.79 4.37 -2.07
N LEU A 99 9.62 3.77 -1.84
CA LEU A 99 9.45 2.31 -1.93
C LEU A 99 9.66 1.80 -3.36
N MET A 100 9.26 2.55 -4.39
CA MET A 100 9.55 2.20 -5.79
C MET A 100 11.06 2.04 -6.03
N ILE A 101 11.89 2.93 -5.47
CA ILE A 101 13.36 2.81 -5.57
C ILE A 101 13.84 1.51 -4.92
N LEU A 102 13.42 1.23 -3.68
CA LEU A 102 13.79 -0.01 -2.97
C LEU A 102 13.45 -1.25 -3.80
N LEU A 103 12.23 -1.34 -4.30
CA LEU A 103 11.77 -2.50 -5.07
C LEU A 103 12.46 -2.62 -6.42
N LYS A 104 12.79 -1.48 -7.07
CA LYS A 104 13.57 -1.50 -8.32
C LYS A 104 14.99 -1.99 -8.08
N VAL A 105 15.66 -1.50 -7.04
CA VAL A 105 17.00 -1.97 -6.65
C VAL A 105 16.99 -3.47 -6.33
N GLN A 106 15.98 -3.95 -5.60
CA GLN A 106 15.83 -5.37 -5.29
C GLN A 106 15.72 -6.21 -6.58
N SER A 107 14.84 -5.83 -7.51
CA SER A 107 14.66 -6.54 -8.78
C SER A 107 15.93 -6.55 -9.64
N LEU A 108 16.63 -5.41 -9.74
CA LEU A 108 17.88 -5.30 -10.52
C LEU A 108 19.02 -6.12 -9.90
N SER A 109 19.01 -6.33 -8.59
CA SER A 109 20.08 -7.04 -7.85
C SER A 109 20.15 -8.54 -8.16
N TYR A 110 19.10 -9.11 -8.76
CA TYR A 110 19.10 -10.52 -9.16
C TYR A 110 20.01 -10.82 -10.34
N GLY A 111 20.46 -9.79 -11.08
CA GLY A 111 21.44 -9.97 -12.17
C GLY A 111 20.83 -10.54 -13.46
N HIS A 112 19.59 -10.22 -13.77
CA HIS A 112 18.90 -10.64 -14.99
C HIS A 112 18.55 -9.46 -15.93
N SER A 113 18.93 -8.22 -15.57
CA SER A 113 18.48 -7.02 -16.26
C SER A 113 19.55 -6.36 -17.15
N GLY A 114 20.84 -6.67 -16.96
CA GLY A 114 21.94 -6.13 -17.77
C GLY A 114 22.23 -4.64 -17.54
N VAL A 115 21.98 -4.15 -16.31
CA VAL A 115 22.32 -2.76 -15.93
C VAL A 115 23.76 -2.65 -15.46
N GLN A 116 24.32 -1.44 -15.52
CA GLN A 116 25.60 -1.12 -14.91
C GLN A 116 25.49 -1.10 -13.37
N LEU A 117 26.54 -1.46 -12.66
CA LEU A 117 26.56 -1.39 -11.19
C LEU A 117 26.32 0.04 -10.69
N ILE A 118 26.95 1.04 -11.33
CA ILE A 118 26.79 2.45 -10.97
C ILE A 118 25.34 2.92 -11.00
N THR A 119 24.52 2.41 -11.92
CA THR A 119 23.10 2.76 -12.03
C THR A 119 22.34 2.31 -10.79
N VAL A 120 22.60 1.11 -10.31
CA VAL A 120 21.98 0.57 -9.09
C VAL A 120 22.48 1.30 -7.84
N GLU A 121 23.78 1.58 -7.77
CA GLU A 121 24.37 2.35 -6.66
C GLU A 121 23.80 3.77 -6.56
N ARG A 122 23.56 4.45 -7.70
CA ARG A 122 22.89 5.77 -7.72
C ARG A 122 21.45 5.73 -7.20
N LEU A 123 20.68 4.70 -7.54
CA LEU A 123 19.34 4.52 -6.98
C LEU A 123 19.40 4.31 -5.46
N ILE A 124 20.38 3.54 -4.98
CA ILE A 124 20.62 3.35 -3.54
C ILE A 124 21.02 4.68 -2.87
N ASP A 125 21.86 5.46 -3.49
CA ASP A 125 22.26 6.77 -2.98
C ASP A 125 21.08 7.73 -2.91
N MET A 126 20.19 7.74 -3.91
CA MET A 126 18.93 8.50 -3.86
C MET A 126 18.08 8.08 -2.65
N PHE A 127 17.87 6.78 -2.45
CA PHE A 127 17.13 6.26 -1.30
C PHE A 127 17.78 6.68 0.03
N ASN A 128 19.09 6.54 0.14
CA ASN A 128 19.86 6.79 1.37
C ASN A 128 19.95 8.27 1.75
N ASN A 129 19.85 9.17 0.78
CA ASN A 129 19.90 10.61 0.98
C ASN A 129 18.50 11.26 0.93
N ASN A 130 17.46 10.43 0.97
CA ASN A 130 16.06 10.87 0.91
C ASN A 130 15.76 11.79 -0.30
N ILE A 131 16.39 11.47 -1.44
CA ILE A 131 16.14 12.13 -2.72
C ILE A 131 15.00 11.40 -3.40
N ILE A 132 13.80 11.99 -3.36
CA ILE A 132 12.57 11.35 -3.80
C ILE A 132 12.21 11.81 -5.22
N PRO A 133 12.18 10.93 -6.22
CA PRO A 133 11.79 11.32 -7.57
C PRO A 133 10.32 11.76 -7.62
N VAL A 134 10.04 12.81 -8.39
CA VAL A 134 8.67 13.26 -8.65
C VAL A 134 8.04 12.36 -9.70
N VAL A 135 7.08 11.56 -9.26
CA VAL A 135 6.32 10.62 -10.09
C VAL A 135 4.84 11.03 -10.05
N TYR A 136 4.08 10.71 -11.09
CA TYR A 136 2.66 11.04 -11.19
C TYR A 136 1.79 9.78 -11.22
N GLU A 137 0.56 9.88 -10.69
CA GLU A 137 -0.37 8.75 -10.54
C GLU A 137 -0.89 8.21 -11.88
N GLN A 138 -0.99 9.05 -12.90
CA GLN A 138 -1.57 8.68 -14.20
C GLN A 138 -0.49 8.62 -15.26
N GLY A 139 -0.53 7.60 -16.13
CA GLY A 139 0.42 7.42 -17.23
C GLY A 139 0.79 5.97 -17.50
N SER A 140 0.37 5.02 -16.66
CA SER A 140 0.57 3.59 -16.88
C SER A 140 -0.77 2.87 -17.00
N LEU A 141 -0.88 1.98 -17.97
CA LEU A 141 -1.99 1.02 -18.09
C LEU A 141 -1.53 -0.43 -17.82
N GLY A 142 -0.29 -0.59 -17.37
CA GLY A 142 0.27 -1.89 -17.03
C GLY A 142 0.53 -2.80 -18.22
N ALA A 143 0.79 -2.23 -19.41
CA ALA A 143 1.09 -2.98 -20.63
C ALA A 143 2.43 -3.72 -20.53
N SER A 144 3.53 -2.96 -20.52
CA SER A 144 4.89 -3.48 -20.28
C SER A 144 5.34 -3.19 -18.84
N GLY A 145 4.46 -3.39 -17.89
CA GLY A 145 4.60 -2.88 -16.53
C GLY A 145 4.34 -1.37 -16.46
N ASP A 146 5.09 -0.69 -15.62
CA ASP A 146 4.87 0.70 -15.21
C ASP A 146 5.78 1.70 -15.95
N LEU A 147 5.78 1.69 -17.29
CA LEU A 147 6.75 2.42 -18.10
C LEU A 147 6.88 3.89 -17.70
N SER A 148 5.78 4.65 -17.73
CA SER A 148 5.82 6.09 -17.46
C SER A 148 6.21 6.44 -16.02
N PRO A 149 5.61 5.84 -14.97
CA PRO A 149 6.06 6.10 -13.60
C PRO A 149 7.53 5.75 -13.36
N LEU A 150 8.02 4.65 -13.91
CA LEU A 150 9.43 4.25 -13.77
C LEU A 150 10.36 5.14 -14.57
N ALA A 151 9.92 5.69 -15.72
CA ALA A 151 10.66 6.73 -16.43
C ALA A 151 10.84 7.96 -15.54
N HIS A 152 9.77 8.50 -14.97
CA HIS A 152 9.86 9.62 -14.02
C HIS A 152 10.79 9.32 -12.85
N MET A 153 10.71 8.12 -12.27
CA MET A 153 11.58 7.71 -11.16
C MET A 153 13.07 7.76 -11.54
N CYS A 154 13.41 7.41 -12.79
CA CYS A 154 14.80 7.24 -13.24
C CYS A 154 15.37 8.44 -14.00
N LEU A 155 14.54 9.41 -14.44
CA LEU A 155 15.04 10.65 -15.10
C LEU A 155 16.15 11.35 -14.30
N PRO A 156 16.11 11.43 -12.96
CA PRO A 156 17.15 12.08 -12.17
C PRO A 156 18.55 11.48 -12.38
N LEU A 157 18.66 10.20 -12.74
CA LEU A 157 19.95 9.55 -13.07
C LEU A 157 20.64 10.18 -14.28
N LEU A 158 19.84 10.86 -15.14
CA LEU A 158 20.30 11.57 -16.33
C LEU A 158 20.38 13.09 -16.13
N GLY A 159 20.20 13.59 -14.90
CA GLY A 159 20.10 15.01 -14.59
C GLY A 159 18.81 15.69 -15.10
N LEU A 160 17.78 14.88 -15.39
CA LEU A 160 16.49 15.33 -15.90
C LEU A 160 15.37 15.14 -14.88
N GLY A 161 14.18 15.65 -15.18
CA GLY A 161 13.02 15.54 -14.31
C GLY A 161 13.15 16.33 -13.01
N HIS A 162 12.41 15.95 -11.99
CA HIS A 162 12.39 16.63 -10.70
C HIS A 162 12.53 15.63 -9.55
N VAL A 163 13.09 16.09 -8.44
CA VAL A 163 13.18 15.35 -7.19
C VAL A 163 12.73 16.23 -6.03
N GLU A 164 12.25 15.62 -4.95
CA GLU A 164 12.02 16.28 -3.69
C GLU A 164 13.22 16.01 -2.77
N ILE A 165 13.81 17.07 -2.22
CA ILE A 165 14.91 17.03 -1.24
C ILE A 165 14.53 17.96 -0.10
N ASP A 166 14.50 17.46 1.14
CA ASP A 166 14.16 18.25 2.34
C ASP A 166 12.77 18.95 2.24
N GLY A 167 11.83 18.35 1.50
CA GLY A 167 10.48 18.88 1.27
C GLY A 167 10.35 19.88 0.13
N GLU A 168 11.45 20.24 -0.53
CA GLU A 168 11.47 21.14 -1.69
C GLU A 168 11.63 20.36 -3.00
N VAL A 169 10.89 20.75 -4.02
CA VAL A 169 10.99 20.18 -5.38
C VAL A 169 12.01 20.95 -6.18
N VAL A 170 13.03 20.26 -6.64
CA VAL A 170 14.11 20.83 -7.46
C VAL A 170 14.29 20.04 -8.76
N GLU A 171 14.94 20.64 -9.77
CA GLU A 171 15.29 19.96 -11.00
C GLU A 171 16.37 18.88 -10.78
N GLY A 172 16.36 17.82 -11.60
CA GLY A 172 17.37 16.77 -11.56
C GLY A 172 18.80 17.29 -11.76
N SER A 173 19.00 18.33 -12.53
CA SER A 173 20.30 19.02 -12.71
C SER A 173 20.81 19.64 -11.40
N VAL A 174 19.93 20.27 -10.62
CA VAL A 174 20.28 20.84 -9.29
C VAL A 174 20.64 19.74 -8.30
N MET A 175 19.92 18.62 -8.34
CA MET A 175 20.27 17.44 -7.54
C MET A 175 21.66 16.90 -7.90
N MET A 176 21.99 16.82 -9.21
CA MET A 176 23.30 16.38 -9.68
C MET A 176 24.42 17.28 -9.14
N GLU A 177 24.27 18.61 -9.20
CA GLU A 177 25.24 19.56 -8.62
C GLU A 177 25.41 19.33 -7.11
N LYS A 178 24.30 19.20 -6.37
CA LYS A 178 24.29 18.99 -4.91
C LYS A 178 25.03 17.68 -4.53
N MET A 179 24.90 16.64 -5.33
CA MET A 179 25.53 15.35 -5.11
C MET A 179 26.94 15.25 -5.69
N GLY A 180 27.39 16.19 -6.48
CA GLY A 180 28.66 16.12 -7.23
C GLY A 180 28.64 15.00 -8.27
N TRP A 181 27.51 14.76 -8.90
CA TRP A 181 27.33 13.69 -9.88
C TRP A 181 27.33 14.20 -11.32
N GLU A 182 27.89 13.41 -12.22
CA GLU A 182 27.66 13.53 -13.64
C GLU A 182 26.49 12.62 -14.06
N PRO A 183 25.70 13.01 -15.08
CA PRO A 183 24.66 12.16 -15.64
C PRO A 183 25.21 10.80 -16.09
N ILE A 184 24.47 9.73 -15.82
CA ILE A 184 24.86 8.39 -16.26
C ILE A 184 24.68 8.28 -17.78
N THR A 185 25.69 7.74 -18.46
CA THR A 185 25.56 7.30 -19.85
C THR A 185 25.02 5.88 -19.85
N LEU A 186 23.77 5.72 -20.30
CA LEU A 186 23.11 4.41 -20.33
C LEU A 186 23.69 3.51 -21.42
N CYS A 187 23.98 2.27 -21.06
CA CYS A 187 24.37 1.22 -21.99
C CYS A 187 23.17 0.58 -22.69
N SER A 188 23.42 -0.27 -23.69
CA SER A 188 22.37 -1.03 -24.38
C SER A 188 21.47 -1.80 -23.39
N LYS A 189 20.16 -1.84 -23.62
CA LYS A 189 19.10 -2.42 -22.77
C LYS A 189 18.86 -1.68 -21.45
N GLU A 190 19.75 -0.84 -20.96
CA GLU A 190 19.69 -0.29 -19.61
C GLU A 190 18.48 0.64 -19.39
N GLY A 191 18.15 1.48 -20.39
CA GLY A 191 16.92 2.29 -20.34
C GLY A 191 15.68 1.41 -20.19
N LEU A 192 15.57 0.34 -20.98
CA LEU A 192 14.44 -0.59 -20.88
C LEU A 192 14.41 -1.33 -19.53
N ALA A 193 15.56 -1.74 -19.00
CA ALA A 193 15.65 -2.36 -17.68
C ALA A 193 15.15 -1.44 -16.55
N LEU A 194 15.35 -0.14 -16.69
CA LEU A 194 14.89 0.87 -15.73
C LEU A 194 13.39 1.11 -15.82
N LEU A 195 12.82 1.16 -17.03
CA LEU A 195 11.41 1.48 -17.27
C LEU A 195 10.47 0.28 -17.12
N ASN A 196 10.92 -0.90 -17.52
CA ASN A 196 10.12 -2.10 -17.59
C ASN A 196 10.03 -2.74 -16.19
N GLY A 197 8.86 -3.23 -15.84
CA GLY A 197 8.61 -3.88 -14.54
C GLY A 197 7.43 -3.31 -13.78
N THR A 198 7.16 -3.86 -12.61
CA THR A 198 5.93 -3.65 -11.84
C THR A 198 6.14 -2.82 -10.57
N GLN A 199 7.23 -2.10 -10.44
CA GLN A 199 7.63 -1.50 -9.16
C GLN A 199 6.73 -0.34 -8.71
N PHE A 200 6.03 0.37 -9.62
CA PHE A 200 5.04 1.38 -9.23
C PHE A 200 3.82 0.71 -8.60
N MET A 201 3.19 -0.23 -9.31
CA MET A 201 2.01 -0.92 -8.79
C MET A 201 2.35 -1.77 -7.57
N SER A 202 3.54 -2.39 -7.51
CA SER A 202 4.02 -3.14 -6.34
C SER A 202 4.26 -2.24 -5.14
N ALA A 203 4.80 -1.04 -5.32
CA ALA A 203 5.02 -0.08 -4.22
C ALA A 203 3.69 0.38 -3.62
N TYR A 204 2.72 0.74 -4.44
CA TYR A 204 1.35 1.03 -3.97
C TYR A 204 0.72 -0.17 -3.27
N GLY A 205 0.84 -1.37 -3.85
CA GLY A 205 0.30 -2.61 -3.31
C GLY A 205 0.87 -2.93 -1.93
N VAL A 206 2.20 -2.93 -1.78
CA VAL A 206 2.90 -3.22 -0.52
C VAL A 206 2.59 -2.16 0.54
N TYR A 207 2.65 -0.87 0.19
CA TYR A 207 2.32 0.20 1.13
C TYR A 207 0.86 0.13 1.60
N SER A 208 -0.06 -0.14 0.68
CA SER A 208 -1.46 -0.35 0.99
C SER A 208 -1.69 -1.59 1.87
N LEU A 209 -0.97 -2.69 1.61
CA LEU A 209 -1.04 -3.92 2.39
C LEU A 209 -0.58 -3.71 3.84
N ILE A 210 0.56 -3.06 4.05
CA ILE A 210 1.07 -2.73 5.39
C ILE A 210 0.03 -1.92 6.18
N ASN A 211 -0.56 -0.91 5.53
CA ASN A 211 -1.61 -0.11 6.15
C ASN A 211 -2.90 -0.92 6.37
N ALA A 212 -3.30 -1.80 5.44
CA ALA A 212 -4.46 -2.68 5.61
C ALA A 212 -4.30 -3.63 6.80
N GLN A 213 -3.11 -4.20 7.00
CA GLN A 213 -2.78 -5.03 8.16
C GLN A 213 -2.89 -4.23 9.47
N ARG A 214 -2.38 -3.00 9.49
CA ARG A 214 -2.51 -2.08 10.63
C ARG A 214 -3.99 -1.76 10.91
N LEU A 215 -4.75 -1.37 9.89
CA LEU A 215 -6.17 -1.02 10.02
C LEU A 215 -7.03 -2.22 10.42
N SER A 216 -6.70 -3.43 10.01
CA SER A 216 -7.38 -4.66 10.43
C SER A 216 -7.23 -4.90 11.95
N ARG A 217 -6.04 -4.63 12.51
CA ARG A 217 -5.84 -4.66 13.98
C ARG A 217 -6.65 -3.56 14.68
N TRP A 218 -6.61 -2.34 14.15
CA TRP A 218 -7.41 -1.24 14.68
C TRP A 218 -8.91 -1.51 14.64
N ALA A 219 -9.42 -2.12 13.55
CA ALA A 219 -10.84 -2.49 13.43
C ALA A 219 -11.30 -3.41 14.57
N ASP A 220 -10.46 -4.37 14.99
CA ASP A 220 -10.78 -5.24 16.11
C ASP A 220 -10.83 -4.47 17.45
N HIS A 221 -9.87 -3.60 17.73
CA HIS A 221 -9.83 -2.81 18.97
C HIS A 221 -10.97 -1.79 19.06
N ILE A 222 -11.22 -1.07 17.97
CA ILE A 222 -12.32 -0.09 17.89
C ILE A 222 -13.67 -0.81 17.97
N GLY A 223 -13.80 -1.94 17.24
CA GLY A 223 -15.00 -2.77 17.29
C GLY A 223 -15.29 -3.33 18.69
N ALA A 224 -14.23 -3.70 19.44
CA ALA A 224 -14.36 -4.15 20.83
C ALA A 224 -14.80 -3.00 21.76
N MET A 225 -14.23 -1.81 21.64
CA MET A 225 -14.71 -0.62 22.36
C MET A 225 -16.16 -0.30 22.01
N SER A 226 -16.53 -0.36 20.73
CA SER A 226 -17.90 -0.16 20.26
C SER A 226 -18.86 -1.19 20.84
N LEU A 227 -18.45 -2.48 20.92
CA LEU A 227 -19.27 -3.56 21.46
C LEU A 227 -19.61 -3.32 22.94
N ASP A 228 -18.62 -3.00 23.76
CA ASP A 228 -18.84 -2.70 25.18
C ASP A 228 -19.65 -1.41 25.36
N ALA A 229 -19.32 -0.35 24.62
CA ALA A 229 -20.08 0.91 24.64
C ALA A 229 -21.56 0.71 24.23
N PHE A 230 -21.83 -0.18 23.28
CA PHE A 230 -23.20 -0.54 22.86
C PHE A 230 -23.91 -1.51 23.83
N ASP A 231 -23.25 -2.00 24.89
CA ASP A 231 -23.74 -3.08 25.77
C ASP A 231 -24.01 -4.38 25.00
N GLY A 232 -23.10 -4.72 24.10
CA GLY A 232 -23.19 -5.89 23.23
C GLY A 232 -22.89 -7.21 23.96
N ARG A 233 -23.14 -8.31 23.27
CA ARG A 233 -23.02 -9.69 23.79
C ARG A 233 -21.70 -10.31 23.36
N MET A 234 -21.10 -11.13 24.25
CA MET A 234 -19.85 -11.86 23.99
C MET A 234 -20.05 -13.24 23.35
N GLU A 235 -21.23 -13.83 23.45
CA GLU A 235 -21.51 -15.18 22.93
C GLU A 235 -21.23 -15.35 21.42
N PRO A 236 -21.41 -14.33 20.55
CA PRO A 236 -21.02 -14.43 19.13
C PRO A 236 -19.54 -14.68 18.89
N PHE A 237 -18.68 -14.46 19.89
CA PHE A 237 -17.22 -14.62 19.79
C PHE A 237 -16.72 -15.93 20.43
N GLU A 238 -17.62 -16.79 20.93
CA GLU A 238 -17.26 -18.05 21.57
C GLU A 238 -16.56 -19.01 20.61
N HIS A 239 -15.51 -19.70 21.10
CA HIS A 239 -14.67 -20.59 20.29
C HIS A 239 -15.48 -21.63 19.49
N ASN A 240 -16.47 -22.27 20.13
CA ASN A 240 -17.26 -23.33 19.52
C ASN A 240 -18.01 -22.88 18.26
N VAL A 241 -18.47 -21.62 18.22
CA VAL A 241 -19.16 -21.06 17.06
C VAL A 241 -18.26 -21.05 15.83
N HIS A 242 -16.97 -20.75 16.03
CA HIS A 242 -16.00 -20.58 14.94
C HIS A 242 -15.30 -21.89 14.59
N ALA A 243 -15.23 -22.85 15.52
CA ALA A 243 -14.67 -24.18 15.27
C ALA A 243 -15.47 -25.00 14.25
N ILE A 244 -16.80 -24.80 14.17
CA ILE A 244 -17.67 -25.49 13.20
C ILE A 244 -17.77 -24.79 11.84
N ARG A 245 -17.16 -23.59 11.70
CA ARG A 245 -17.00 -22.85 10.43
C ARG A 245 -15.59 -22.26 10.36
N PRO A 246 -14.57 -23.07 10.08
CA PRO A 246 -13.17 -22.78 10.41
C PRO A 246 -12.45 -21.92 9.35
N HIS A 247 -12.97 -20.73 9.03
CA HIS A 247 -12.21 -19.72 8.30
C HIS A 247 -11.16 -19.09 9.24
N ASN A 248 -9.91 -19.01 8.80
CA ASN A 248 -8.79 -18.57 9.63
C ASN A 248 -9.01 -17.16 10.21
N GLY A 249 -9.34 -16.21 9.38
CA GLY A 249 -9.58 -14.83 9.82
C GLY A 249 -10.78 -14.69 10.75
N GLN A 250 -11.84 -15.52 10.59
CA GLN A 250 -12.98 -15.55 11.48
C GLN A 250 -12.59 -16.05 12.88
N ILE A 251 -11.79 -17.12 12.95
CA ILE A 251 -11.26 -17.69 14.22
C ILE A 251 -10.36 -16.66 14.90
N GLU A 252 -9.45 -16.04 14.14
CA GLU A 252 -8.54 -15.00 14.63
C GLU A 252 -9.30 -13.81 15.20
N THR A 253 -10.27 -13.27 14.46
CA THR A 253 -11.07 -12.13 14.91
C THR A 253 -11.82 -12.44 16.21
N ALA A 254 -12.47 -13.61 16.28
CA ALA A 254 -13.17 -14.01 17.49
C ALA A 254 -12.21 -14.17 18.69
N LYS A 255 -11.02 -14.72 18.47
CA LYS A 255 -9.96 -14.82 19.48
C LYS A 255 -9.53 -13.42 19.95
N ASN A 256 -9.24 -12.50 19.03
CA ASN A 256 -8.83 -11.13 19.36
C ASN A 256 -9.87 -10.44 20.24
N PHE A 257 -11.17 -10.54 19.90
CA PHE A 257 -12.23 -9.94 20.71
C PHE A 257 -12.29 -10.51 22.12
N ARG A 258 -12.16 -11.85 22.30
CA ARG A 258 -12.11 -12.46 23.63
C ARG A 258 -10.90 -11.97 24.44
N GLU A 259 -9.75 -11.77 23.79
CA GLU A 259 -8.52 -11.29 24.45
C GLU A 259 -8.59 -9.79 24.77
N ILE A 260 -9.10 -8.97 23.85
CA ILE A 260 -9.24 -7.53 24.05
C ILE A 260 -10.24 -7.24 25.16
N LEU A 261 -11.36 -7.96 25.21
CA LEU A 261 -12.44 -7.77 26.18
C LEU A 261 -12.34 -8.66 27.41
N ALA A 262 -11.23 -9.38 27.61
CA ALA A 262 -11.01 -10.22 28.78
C ALA A 262 -11.16 -9.39 30.07
N GLY A 263 -12.00 -9.87 30.98
CA GLY A 263 -12.25 -9.21 32.26
C GLY A 263 -13.13 -7.95 32.18
N SER A 264 -13.76 -7.66 31.04
CA SER A 264 -14.66 -6.49 30.94
C SER A 264 -15.90 -6.65 31.83
N PRO A 265 -16.12 -5.72 32.81
CA PRO A 265 -17.37 -5.67 33.59
C PRO A 265 -18.60 -5.41 32.70
N LEU A 266 -18.48 -4.57 31.66
CA LEU A 266 -19.53 -4.37 30.65
C LEU A 266 -19.86 -5.65 29.90
N GLY A 267 -18.83 -6.40 29.47
CA GLY A 267 -19.01 -7.67 28.79
C GLY A 267 -19.69 -8.74 29.64
N ALA A 268 -19.39 -8.78 30.95
CA ALA A 268 -19.88 -9.76 31.90
C ALA A 268 -21.30 -9.48 32.43
N ARG A 269 -21.85 -8.28 32.28
CA ARG A 269 -23.17 -7.93 32.83
C ARG A 269 -24.29 -8.66 32.11
N THR A 270 -25.38 -8.91 32.85
CA THR A 270 -26.62 -9.48 32.26
C THR A 270 -27.20 -8.54 31.21
N LYS A 271 -27.38 -9.04 29.99
CA LYS A 271 -27.88 -8.27 28.85
C LYS A 271 -29.41 -8.31 28.80
N LYS A 272 -30.02 -7.13 28.59
CA LYS A 272 -31.48 -7.00 28.43
C LYS A 272 -32.00 -7.51 27.08
N HIS A 273 -31.12 -7.58 26.06
CA HIS A 273 -31.49 -7.93 24.69
C HIS A 273 -31.04 -9.36 24.35
N VAL A 274 -31.86 -10.09 23.62
CA VAL A 274 -31.60 -11.49 23.25
C VAL A 274 -30.44 -11.62 22.28
N GLN A 275 -30.28 -10.66 21.34
CA GLN A 275 -29.20 -10.66 20.36
C GLN A 275 -28.86 -9.24 19.91
N ASP A 276 -27.65 -9.09 19.31
CA ASP A 276 -27.18 -7.84 18.76
C ASP A 276 -27.48 -7.69 17.26
N PRO A 277 -27.48 -6.46 16.74
CA PRO A 277 -27.45 -6.21 15.31
C PRO A 277 -26.24 -6.87 14.64
N TYR A 278 -26.33 -7.15 13.34
CA TYR A 278 -25.27 -7.84 12.60
C TYR A 278 -23.92 -7.11 12.62
N SER A 279 -23.92 -5.77 12.66
CA SER A 279 -22.70 -4.98 12.75
C SER A 279 -21.87 -5.24 14.02
N PHE A 280 -22.46 -5.85 15.03
CA PHE A 280 -21.79 -6.33 16.25
C PHE A 280 -21.65 -7.85 16.25
N ARG A 281 -22.73 -8.59 16.06
CA ARG A 281 -22.74 -10.05 16.18
C ARG A 281 -22.03 -10.77 15.03
N CYS A 282 -21.89 -10.15 13.84
CA CYS A 282 -21.22 -10.71 12.68
C CYS A 282 -19.80 -10.13 12.46
N ILE A 283 -19.23 -9.44 13.45
CA ILE A 283 -17.84 -8.94 13.37
C ILE A 283 -16.86 -10.06 12.99
N PRO A 284 -16.86 -11.24 13.62
CA PRO A 284 -15.91 -12.29 13.26
C PRO A 284 -15.97 -12.71 11.80
N GLN A 285 -17.16 -12.77 11.21
CA GLN A 285 -17.36 -13.15 9.81
C GLN A 285 -16.86 -12.09 8.84
N VAL A 286 -17.11 -10.82 9.14
CA VAL A 286 -16.77 -9.70 8.24
C VAL A 286 -15.30 -9.32 8.36
N HIS A 287 -14.80 -9.04 9.57
CA HIS A 287 -13.38 -8.75 9.79
C HIS A 287 -12.51 -9.95 9.39
N GLY A 288 -13.00 -11.18 9.63
CA GLY A 288 -12.33 -12.41 9.25
C GLY A 288 -12.14 -12.54 7.75
N ALA A 289 -13.17 -12.26 6.94
CA ALA A 289 -13.06 -12.27 5.48
C ALA A 289 -12.02 -11.25 4.98
N SER A 290 -11.97 -10.07 5.59
CA SER A 290 -10.94 -9.06 5.29
C SER A 290 -9.53 -9.56 5.65
N LYS A 291 -9.35 -10.24 6.80
CA LYS A 291 -8.06 -10.82 7.21
C LYS A 291 -7.59 -11.91 6.24
N ASP A 292 -8.48 -12.81 5.82
CA ASP A 292 -8.16 -13.87 4.86
C ASP A 292 -7.78 -13.27 3.50
N THR A 293 -8.46 -12.19 3.07
CA THR A 293 -8.10 -11.42 1.87
C THR A 293 -6.71 -10.79 1.99
N ILE A 294 -6.42 -10.12 3.10
CA ILE A 294 -5.12 -9.49 3.38
C ILE A 294 -4.00 -10.55 3.35
N ALA A 295 -4.22 -11.73 3.95
CA ALA A 295 -3.24 -12.81 3.97
C ALA A 295 -2.95 -13.36 2.55
N TYR A 296 -3.97 -13.57 1.73
CA TYR A 296 -3.80 -13.97 0.34
C TYR A 296 -2.99 -12.94 -0.46
N VAL A 297 -3.38 -11.66 -0.37
CA VAL A 297 -2.69 -10.59 -1.12
C VAL A 297 -1.26 -10.42 -0.65
N ALA A 298 -0.97 -10.61 0.64
CA ALA A 298 0.38 -10.60 1.17
C ALA A 298 1.27 -11.63 0.47
N SER A 299 0.77 -12.87 0.26
CA SER A 299 1.53 -13.92 -0.43
C SER A 299 1.84 -13.58 -1.89
N VAL A 300 0.89 -12.94 -2.59
CA VAL A 300 1.08 -12.53 -3.99
C VAL A 300 2.10 -11.40 -4.09
N LEU A 301 1.96 -10.35 -3.28
CA LEU A 301 2.87 -9.21 -3.29
C LEU A 301 4.28 -9.59 -2.81
N GLU A 302 4.40 -10.50 -1.83
CA GLU A 302 5.70 -10.99 -1.37
C GLU A 302 6.42 -11.78 -2.46
N THR A 303 5.71 -12.53 -3.29
CA THR A 303 6.28 -13.17 -4.49
C THR A 303 6.76 -12.12 -5.50
N GLU A 304 5.96 -11.11 -5.78
CA GLU A 304 6.27 -10.08 -6.77
C GLU A 304 7.52 -9.26 -6.41
N ILE A 305 7.65 -8.82 -5.16
CA ILE A 305 8.81 -8.01 -4.72
C ILE A 305 10.13 -8.80 -4.70
N ASN A 306 10.05 -10.13 -4.84
CA ASN A 306 11.19 -11.03 -4.96
C ASN A 306 11.41 -11.52 -6.40
N SER A 307 10.88 -10.80 -7.40
CA SER A 307 10.91 -11.21 -8.80
C SER A 307 11.72 -10.25 -9.68
N ALA A 308 12.30 -10.79 -10.75
CA ALA A 308 12.81 -10.00 -11.87
C ALA A 308 11.66 -9.78 -12.86
N THR A 309 11.22 -8.53 -13.01
CA THR A 309 10.00 -8.16 -13.72
C THR A 309 10.24 -7.29 -14.96
N ASP A 310 11.45 -7.27 -15.49
CA ASP A 310 11.78 -6.59 -16.74
C ASP A 310 11.87 -7.56 -17.93
N ASN A 311 12.08 -7.03 -19.13
CA ASN A 311 12.21 -7.78 -20.38
C ASN A 311 13.17 -7.07 -21.37
N PRO A 312 13.98 -7.79 -22.16
CA PRO A 312 14.22 -9.23 -22.10
C PRO A 312 14.98 -9.65 -20.84
N THR A 313 14.80 -10.88 -20.40
CA THR A 313 15.49 -11.44 -19.25
C THR A 313 16.80 -12.10 -19.70
N ILE A 314 17.87 -11.88 -18.97
CA ILE A 314 19.24 -12.32 -19.31
C ILE A 314 19.66 -13.43 -18.37
N PHE A 315 20.17 -14.52 -18.93
CA PHE A 315 20.67 -15.70 -18.20
C PHE A 315 22.12 -15.99 -18.61
N PRO A 316 23.11 -15.36 -17.94
CA PRO A 316 24.52 -15.54 -18.31
C PRO A 316 25.00 -16.99 -18.22
N ASP A 317 24.48 -17.75 -17.26
CA ASP A 317 24.91 -19.13 -16.99
C ASP A 317 24.46 -20.14 -18.05
N THR A 318 23.36 -19.87 -18.75
CA THR A 318 22.83 -20.72 -19.82
C THR A 318 23.01 -20.12 -21.22
N ASP A 319 23.71 -18.99 -21.31
CA ASP A 319 23.96 -18.24 -22.56
C ASP A 319 22.67 -17.83 -23.29
N GLU A 320 21.64 -17.39 -22.53
CA GLU A 320 20.33 -17.07 -23.07
C GLU A 320 19.95 -15.59 -22.82
N VAL A 321 19.25 -15.00 -23.81
CA VAL A 321 18.52 -13.74 -23.70
C VAL A 321 17.11 -13.98 -24.22
N ILE A 322 16.12 -13.94 -23.34
CA ILE A 322 14.76 -14.38 -23.62
C ILE A 322 13.81 -13.19 -23.51
N SER A 323 13.06 -12.91 -24.59
CA SER A 323 11.94 -11.96 -24.55
C SER A 323 10.68 -12.70 -24.09
N ALA A 324 10.10 -12.26 -22.97
CA ALA A 324 8.95 -12.87 -22.33
C ALA A 324 8.03 -11.79 -21.69
N GLY A 325 7.12 -12.16 -20.82
CA GLY A 325 6.09 -11.29 -20.27
C GLY A 325 6.17 -11.04 -18.76
N ASN A 326 7.32 -11.16 -18.13
CA ASN A 326 7.45 -11.01 -16.66
C ASN A 326 7.11 -9.60 -16.13
N PHE A 327 7.01 -8.63 -17.02
CA PHE A 327 6.52 -7.29 -16.70
C PHE A 327 4.98 -7.22 -16.56
N HIS A 328 4.25 -8.25 -16.94
CA HIS A 328 2.79 -8.19 -16.96
C HIS A 328 2.22 -8.25 -15.54
N GLY A 329 1.63 -7.13 -15.12
CA GLY A 329 1.16 -6.95 -13.74
C GLY A 329 -0.15 -7.66 -13.38
N GLN A 330 -0.68 -8.56 -14.21
CA GLN A 330 -1.98 -9.20 -13.96
C GLN A 330 -2.11 -9.87 -12.60
N PRO A 331 -1.12 -10.62 -12.08
CA PRO A 331 -1.24 -11.24 -10.76
C PRO A 331 -1.50 -10.23 -9.64
N ILE A 332 -0.75 -9.12 -9.65
CA ILE A 332 -0.90 -8.10 -8.62
C ILE A 332 -2.09 -7.17 -8.86
N ALA A 333 -2.50 -6.95 -10.11
CA ALA A 333 -3.71 -6.17 -10.43
C ALA A 333 -4.96 -6.80 -9.83
N VAL A 334 -5.15 -8.12 -10.04
CA VAL A 334 -6.26 -8.89 -9.46
C VAL A 334 -6.18 -8.89 -7.93
N ALA A 335 -5.00 -9.10 -7.37
CA ALA A 335 -4.80 -9.11 -5.91
C ALA A 335 -5.12 -7.74 -5.29
N MET A 336 -4.73 -6.64 -5.91
CA MET A 336 -5.02 -5.29 -5.40
C MET A 336 -6.51 -4.93 -5.48
N ASP A 337 -7.21 -5.30 -6.54
CA ASP A 337 -8.67 -5.14 -6.59
C ASP A 337 -9.38 -5.98 -5.52
N PHE A 338 -8.89 -7.19 -5.27
CA PHE A 338 -9.43 -8.03 -4.19
C PHE A 338 -9.16 -7.42 -2.81
N LEU A 339 -7.96 -6.86 -2.58
CA LEU A 339 -7.63 -6.16 -1.33
C LEU A 339 -8.50 -4.92 -1.13
N ALA A 340 -8.80 -4.16 -2.20
CA ALA A 340 -9.68 -3.00 -2.12
C ALA A 340 -11.07 -3.39 -1.60
N ILE A 341 -11.64 -4.50 -2.09
CA ILE A 341 -12.92 -5.03 -1.62
C ILE A 341 -12.82 -5.45 -0.14
N GLY A 342 -11.79 -6.21 0.23
CA GLY A 342 -11.60 -6.68 1.60
C GLY A 342 -11.43 -5.55 2.61
N VAL A 343 -10.70 -4.49 2.26
CA VAL A 343 -10.48 -3.31 3.14
C VAL A 343 -11.75 -2.45 3.22
N ALA A 344 -12.49 -2.29 2.12
CA ALA A 344 -13.74 -1.52 2.12
C ALA A 344 -14.78 -2.12 3.08
N GLU A 345 -14.83 -3.45 3.26
CA GLU A 345 -15.76 -4.12 4.18
C GLU A 345 -15.46 -3.81 5.66
N LEU A 346 -14.21 -3.56 6.03
CA LEU A 346 -13.87 -3.03 7.36
C LEU A 346 -14.52 -1.65 7.58
N GLY A 347 -14.49 -0.78 6.57
CA GLY A 347 -15.16 0.51 6.60
C GLY A 347 -16.69 0.38 6.64
N ASN A 348 -17.26 -0.52 5.83
CA ASN A 348 -18.70 -0.74 5.76
C ASN A 348 -19.29 -1.15 7.13
N ILE A 349 -18.72 -2.15 7.78
CA ILE A 349 -19.23 -2.60 9.07
C ILE A 349 -18.94 -1.59 10.19
N SER A 350 -17.83 -0.85 10.13
CA SER A 350 -17.47 0.23 11.05
C SER A 350 -18.52 1.36 11.01
N GLU A 351 -18.89 1.80 9.82
CA GLU A 351 -19.92 2.81 9.65
C GLU A 351 -21.29 2.35 10.21
N ARG A 352 -21.66 1.08 10.01
CA ARG A 352 -22.89 0.52 10.60
C ARG A 352 -22.85 0.50 12.13
N ARG A 353 -21.71 0.25 12.76
CA ARG A 353 -21.57 0.38 14.22
C ARG A 353 -21.69 1.84 14.67
N THR A 354 -21.04 2.77 13.98
CA THR A 354 -21.18 4.21 14.19
C THR A 354 -22.65 4.63 14.18
N TYR A 355 -23.41 4.22 13.16
CA TYR A 355 -24.85 4.47 13.07
C TYR A 355 -25.64 3.93 14.27
N LYS A 356 -25.31 2.72 14.75
CA LYS A 356 -25.96 2.11 15.90
C LYS A 356 -25.65 2.83 17.21
N LEU A 357 -24.42 3.27 17.40
CA LEU A 357 -24.01 4.00 18.60
C LEU A 357 -24.77 5.32 18.78
N ILE A 358 -25.03 6.03 17.69
CA ILE A 358 -25.73 7.34 17.74
C ILE A 358 -27.26 7.23 17.75
N SER A 359 -27.83 6.04 17.67
CA SER A 359 -29.27 5.83 17.45
C SER A 359 -30.14 5.96 18.69
N GLY A 360 -29.58 6.27 19.85
CA GLY A 360 -30.30 6.30 21.12
C GLY A 360 -30.68 4.91 21.67
N ALA A 361 -30.13 3.84 21.07
CA ALA A 361 -30.36 2.47 21.53
C ALA A 361 -29.47 2.10 22.73
N ARG A 362 -29.89 1.08 23.46
CA ARG A 362 -29.10 0.51 24.56
C ARG A 362 -28.75 1.54 25.68
N GLU A 363 -29.69 2.41 26.00
CA GLU A 363 -29.53 3.44 27.07
C GLU A 363 -28.45 4.50 26.73
N LEU A 364 -27.98 4.57 25.49
CA LEU A 364 -27.16 5.66 25.02
C LEU A 364 -28.05 6.85 24.63
N PRO A 365 -27.61 8.10 24.83
CA PRO A 365 -28.38 9.26 24.37
C PRO A 365 -28.39 9.34 22.84
N ASN A 366 -29.47 9.91 22.28
CA ASN A 366 -29.54 10.19 20.85
C ASN A 366 -28.36 11.06 20.43
N PHE A 367 -27.68 10.65 19.35
CA PHE A 367 -26.51 11.34 18.79
C PHE A 367 -25.34 11.52 19.77
N LEU A 368 -25.28 10.72 20.84
CA LEU A 368 -24.21 10.74 21.87
C LEU A 368 -23.93 12.12 22.46
N VAL A 369 -24.98 12.91 22.68
CA VAL A 369 -24.88 14.27 23.22
C VAL A 369 -25.94 14.51 24.28
N ALA A 370 -25.60 15.35 25.28
CA ALA A 370 -26.56 15.86 26.22
C ALA A 370 -27.46 16.89 25.52
N ASN A 371 -28.73 16.97 25.93
CA ASN A 371 -29.73 17.89 25.36
C ASN A 371 -29.85 17.82 23.82
N PRO A 372 -30.21 16.64 23.24
CA PRO A 372 -30.45 16.53 21.82
C PRO A 372 -31.58 17.47 21.41
N GLY A 373 -31.45 18.13 20.26
CA GLY A 373 -32.29 19.20 19.79
C GLY A 373 -31.66 20.57 19.89
N LEU A 374 -31.08 20.93 21.06
CA LEU A 374 -30.15 22.06 21.19
C LEU A 374 -28.81 21.73 20.56
N ASN A 375 -28.36 20.48 20.73
CA ASN A 375 -27.15 19.92 20.16
C ASN A 375 -27.47 18.85 19.13
N SER A 376 -26.72 18.81 18.03
CA SER A 376 -26.74 17.77 17.00
C SER A 376 -25.77 16.62 17.27
N GLY A 377 -24.73 16.85 18.07
CA GLY A 377 -23.73 15.90 18.50
C GLY A 377 -23.04 15.16 17.35
N PHE A 378 -23.09 13.84 17.37
CA PHE A 378 -22.40 12.98 16.42
C PHE A 378 -23.25 12.60 15.19
N MET A 379 -24.34 13.31 14.91
CA MET A 379 -25.19 13.08 13.73
C MET A 379 -24.37 13.21 12.43
N ILE A 380 -23.69 14.33 12.24
CA ILE A 380 -22.98 14.64 10.99
C ILE A 380 -21.66 13.89 10.82
N PRO A 381 -20.86 13.58 11.86
CA PRO A 381 -19.75 12.63 11.74
C PRO A 381 -20.15 11.27 11.12
N GLN A 382 -21.35 10.74 11.45
CA GLN A 382 -21.84 9.53 10.81
C GLN A 382 -22.15 9.76 9.33
N TYR A 383 -22.71 10.91 8.93
CA TYR A 383 -22.92 11.24 7.51
C TYR A 383 -21.59 11.28 6.76
N THR A 384 -20.53 11.81 7.36
CA THR A 384 -19.18 11.81 6.80
C THR A 384 -18.71 10.37 6.56
N ALA A 385 -18.83 9.49 7.56
CA ALA A 385 -18.48 8.08 7.41
C ALA A 385 -19.28 7.40 6.30
N ALA A 386 -20.61 7.62 6.24
CA ALA A 386 -21.48 7.06 5.21
C ALA A 386 -21.12 7.55 3.79
N SER A 387 -20.76 8.83 3.64
CA SER A 387 -20.34 9.38 2.34
C SER A 387 -19.03 8.76 1.86
N ILE A 388 -18.07 8.54 2.78
CA ILE A 388 -16.77 7.90 2.49
C ILE A 388 -16.97 6.44 2.08
N VAL A 389 -17.81 5.70 2.77
CA VAL A 389 -18.16 4.31 2.42
C VAL A 389 -18.81 4.24 1.04
N SER A 390 -19.72 5.17 0.72
CA SER A 390 -20.32 5.26 -0.61
C SER A 390 -19.29 5.54 -1.71
N GLN A 391 -18.30 6.39 -1.44
CA GLN A 391 -17.19 6.64 -2.36
C GLN A 391 -16.34 5.37 -2.57
N SER A 392 -16.02 4.65 -1.49
CA SER A 392 -15.22 3.42 -1.54
C SER A 392 -15.90 2.34 -2.40
N LYS A 393 -17.24 2.24 -2.41
CA LYS A 393 -17.98 1.35 -3.31
C LYS A 393 -17.60 1.57 -4.78
N GLY A 394 -17.55 2.83 -5.23
CA GLY A 394 -17.12 3.17 -6.59
C GLY A 394 -15.67 2.82 -6.87
N LEU A 395 -14.79 2.98 -5.86
CA LEU A 395 -13.37 2.64 -5.95
C LEU A 395 -13.12 1.12 -5.94
N CYS A 396 -14.05 0.30 -5.45
CA CYS A 396 -13.96 -1.16 -5.49
C CYS A 396 -14.35 -1.78 -6.84
N TRP A 397 -14.76 -0.98 -7.83
CA TRP A 397 -15.00 -1.51 -9.18
C TRP A 397 -13.69 -2.05 -9.76
N PRO A 398 -13.62 -3.33 -10.19
CA PRO A 398 -12.35 -3.93 -10.56
C PRO A 398 -11.71 -3.28 -11.79
N ALA A 399 -10.50 -2.76 -11.67
CA ALA A 399 -9.72 -2.25 -12.78
C ALA A 399 -9.08 -3.38 -13.59
N SER A 400 -8.71 -4.48 -12.94
CA SER A 400 -8.08 -5.65 -13.55
C SER A 400 -8.97 -6.40 -14.55
N CYS A 401 -10.25 -6.09 -14.62
CA CYS A 401 -11.20 -6.65 -15.61
C CYS A 401 -11.22 -5.85 -16.92
N ASP A 402 -10.48 -4.73 -17.02
CA ASP A 402 -10.42 -3.89 -18.20
C ASP A 402 -9.13 -4.13 -18.99
N SER A 403 -9.18 -3.90 -20.30
CA SER A 403 -8.01 -3.97 -21.16
C SER A 403 -8.20 -3.08 -22.39
N ILE A 404 -7.22 -2.24 -22.67
CA ILE A 404 -7.21 -1.32 -23.81
C ILE A 404 -5.94 -1.59 -24.64
N PRO A 405 -6.03 -1.96 -25.92
CA PRO A 405 -4.85 -2.23 -26.73
C PRO A 405 -4.02 -0.96 -26.95
N SER A 406 -2.70 -1.11 -26.95
CA SER A 406 -1.73 -0.04 -27.17
C SER A 406 -0.61 -0.49 -28.13
N SER A 407 0.35 0.42 -28.44
CA SER A 407 1.52 0.13 -29.28
C SER A 407 1.16 -0.55 -30.61
N GLN A 408 0.17 0.01 -31.34
CA GLN A 408 -0.34 -0.53 -32.61
C GLN A 408 -0.85 -1.97 -32.52
N GLY A 409 -1.37 -2.37 -31.36
CA GLY A 409 -1.89 -3.73 -31.12
C GLY A 409 -0.81 -4.75 -30.72
N GLN A 410 0.45 -4.36 -30.57
CA GLN A 410 1.49 -5.25 -30.02
C GLN A 410 1.19 -5.59 -28.55
N GLU A 411 0.63 -4.62 -27.81
CA GLU A 411 0.19 -4.75 -26.44
C GLU A 411 -1.34 -4.84 -26.43
N ASP A 412 -1.90 -5.95 -26.87
CA ASP A 412 -3.32 -6.18 -27.13
C ASP A 412 -4.11 -6.64 -25.88
N HIS A 413 -3.40 -7.03 -24.81
CA HIS A 413 -3.95 -7.32 -23.49
C HIS A 413 -3.05 -6.72 -22.40
N VAL A 414 -3.64 -5.89 -21.52
CA VAL A 414 -2.94 -5.17 -20.46
C VAL A 414 -3.62 -5.38 -19.10
N SER A 415 -2.89 -5.17 -18.00
CA SER A 415 -3.38 -5.52 -16.67
C SER A 415 -4.23 -4.46 -15.98
N MET A 416 -4.13 -3.19 -16.38
CA MET A 416 -4.63 -2.03 -15.64
C MET A 416 -4.19 -1.99 -14.15
N GLY A 417 -3.06 -2.62 -13.84
CA GLY A 417 -2.56 -2.78 -12.47
C GLY A 417 -2.25 -1.46 -11.79
N SER A 418 -1.81 -0.45 -12.53
CA SER A 418 -1.58 0.90 -11.98
C SER A 418 -2.88 1.55 -11.50
N ASN A 419 -3.98 1.36 -12.23
CA ASN A 419 -5.31 1.84 -11.82
C ASN A 419 -5.82 1.06 -10.60
N ALA A 420 -5.61 -0.27 -10.54
CA ALA A 420 -5.93 -1.06 -9.37
C ALA A 420 -5.15 -0.58 -8.13
N ALA A 421 -3.86 -0.27 -8.29
CA ALA A 421 -2.96 0.17 -7.24
C ALA A 421 -3.35 1.53 -6.64
N THR A 422 -3.50 2.55 -7.47
CA THR A 422 -3.84 3.91 -7.02
C THR A 422 -5.23 3.99 -6.39
N LYS A 423 -6.16 3.24 -6.91
CA LYS A 423 -7.52 3.09 -6.39
C LYS A 423 -7.55 2.40 -5.03
N LEU A 424 -6.78 1.31 -4.87
CA LEU A 424 -6.63 0.60 -3.59
C LEU A 424 -6.14 1.54 -2.49
N TRP A 425 -5.14 2.37 -2.76
CA TRP A 425 -4.61 3.31 -1.78
C TRP A 425 -5.70 4.28 -1.29
N LYS A 426 -6.55 4.78 -2.19
CA LYS A 426 -7.69 5.64 -1.82
C LYS A 426 -8.70 4.92 -0.92
N VAL A 427 -8.96 3.62 -1.16
CA VAL A 427 -9.84 2.81 -0.29
C VAL A 427 -9.22 2.62 1.09
N VAL A 428 -7.92 2.37 1.19
CA VAL A 428 -7.21 2.25 2.47
C VAL A 428 -7.32 3.54 3.29
N GLN A 429 -7.04 4.70 2.66
CA GLN A 429 -7.18 6.01 3.31
C GLN A 429 -8.63 6.30 3.75
N ASN A 430 -9.61 5.92 2.94
CA ASN A 430 -11.01 6.06 3.28
C ASN A 430 -11.40 5.20 4.48
N THR A 431 -10.96 3.95 4.52
CA THR A 431 -11.21 3.04 5.64
C THR A 431 -10.58 3.55 6.93
N GLU A 432 -9.37 4.11 6.87
CA GLU A 432 -8.71 4.75 8.02
C GLU A 432 -9.57 5.88 8.60
N ARG A 433 -10.12 6.76 7.74
CA ARG A 433 -11.00 7.85 8.17
C ARG A 433 -12.30 7.34 8.80
N VAL A 434 -12.90 6.30 8.24
CA VAL A 434 -14.13 5.70 8.78
C VAL A 434 -13.86 5.06 10.15
N LEU A 435 -12.77 4.33 10.31
CA LEU A 435 -12.36 3.76 11.60
C LEU A 435 -12.05 4.86 12.64
N ALA A 436 -11.42 5.96 12.23
CA ALA A 436 -11.18 7.12 13.09
C ALA A 436 -12.49 7.75 13.59
N ILE A 437 -13.51 7.85 12.72
CA ILE A 437 -14.84 8.32 13.11
C ILE A 437 -15.51 7.33 14.07
N GLU A 438 -15.39 6.02 13.85
CA GLU A 438 -15.91 5.03 14.79
C GLU A 438 -15.20 5.12 16.14
N LEU A 439 -13.87 5.27 16.18
CA LEU A 439 -13.12 5.47 17.42
C LEU A 439 -13.65 6.67 18.20
N MET A 440 -13.86 7.81 17.53
CA MET A 440 -14.40 9.01 18.14
C MET A 440 -15.81 8.77 18.73
N ASN A 441 -16.68 8.07 17.99
CA ASN A 441 -18.03 7.73 18.43
C ASN A 441 -18.03 6.71 19.58
N SER A 442 -17.22 5.65 19.48
CA SER A 442 -17.16 4.62 20.49
C SER A 442 -16.59 5.13 21.83
N ALA A 443 -15.56 5.99 21.77
CA ALA A 443 -15.04 6.66 22.95
C ALA A 443 -16.09 7.57 23.58
N GLN A 444 -16.83 8.34 22.79
CA GLN A 444 -17.94 9.17 23.28
C GLN A 444 -19.03 8.32 23.95
N ALA A 445 -19.41 7.19 23.35
CA ALA A 445 -20.40 6.29 23.92
C ALA A 445 -19.92 5.60 25.19
N LEU A 446 -18.63 5.19 25.25
CA LEU A 446 -18.04 4.57 26.45
C LEU A 446 -18.00 5.57 27.64
N GLU A 447 -17.76 6.86 27.39
CA GLU A 447 -17.82 7.90 28.44
C GLU A 447 -19.19 7.94 29.12
N PHE A 448 -20.29 7.77 28.38
CA PHE A 448 -21.62 7.67 28.99
C PHE A 448 -21.78 6.41 29.88
N ARG A 449 -21.07 5.32 29.57
CA ARG A 449 -20.99 4.15 30.47
C ARG A 449 -20.21 4.47 31.73
N HIS A 450 -19.08 5.18 31.60
CA HIS A 450 -18.27 5.60 32.75
C HIS A 450 -19.04 6.50 33.74
N ARG A 451 -19.90 7.38 33.25
CA ARG A 451 -20.77 8.20 34.10
C ARG A 451 -21.77 7.37 34.92
N ASN A 452 -22.04 6.13 34.52
CA ASN A 452 -22.85 5.18 35.26
C ASN A 452 -21.97 4.12 36.00
N GLU A 453 -20.70 4.44 36.26
CA GLU A 453 -19.72 3.59 36.96
C GLU A 453 -19.45 2.25 36.25
N LEU A 454 -19.76 2.13 34.97
CA LEU A 454 -19.51 0.94 34.16
C LEU A 454 -18.19 1.10 33.42
N ARG A 455 -17.35 0.05 33.44
CA ARG A 455 -16.03 0.01 32.80
C ARG A 455 -15.92 -1.11 31.80
N SER A 456 -15.02 -0.92 30.82
CA SER A 456 -14.62 -1.94 29.88
C SER A 456 -13.45 -2.78 30.40
N SER A 457 -12.81 -3.57 29.57
CA SER A 457 -11.60 -4.30 29.89
C SER A 457 -10.41 -3.34 30.09
N GLU A 458 -9.37 -3.81 30.77
CA GLU A 458 -8.14 -3.03 31.00
C GLU A 458 -7.50 -2.56 29.69
N ARG A 459 -7.49 -3.39 28.64
CA ARG A 459 -6.94 -3.01 27.31
C ARG A 459 -7.74 -1.92 26.64
N VAL A 460 -9.06 -1.99 26.69
CA VAL A 460 -9.94 -0.95 26.11
C VAL A 460 -9.81 0.35 26.91
N GLU A 461 -9.79 0.28 28.24
CA GLU A 461 -9.63 1.47 29.10
C GLU A 461 -8.28 2.17 28.85
N ALA A 462 -7.18 1.43 28.72
CA ALA A 462 -5.88 2.00 28.41
C ALA A 462 -5.87 2.77 27.07
N MET A 463 -6.47 2.17 26.04
CA MET A 463 -6.63 2.84 24.73
C MET A 463 -7.54 4.07 24.85
N PHE A 464 -8.66 3.96 25.56
CA PHE A 464 -9.59 5.07 25.80
C PHE A 464 -8.92 6.23 26.52
N GLU A 465 -8.20 5.97 27.61
CA GLU A 465 -7.47 7.00 28.37
C GLU A 465 -6.39 7.70 27.51
N ALA A 466 -5.65 6.94 26.70
CA ALA A 466 -4.69 7.52 25.78
C ALA A 466 -5.37 8.41 24.73
N TYR A 467 -6.49 7.95 24.17
CA TYR A 467 -7.27 8.69 23.19
C TYR A 467 -7.87 9.99 23.77
N ARG A 468 -8.38 9.95 25.00
CA ARG A 468 -8.96 11.13 25.68
C ARG A 468 -7.96 12.23 25.97
N LYS A 469 -6.65 11.94 25.97
CA LYS A 469 -5.61 12.97 26.07
C LYS A 469 -5.53 13.87 24.83
N VAL A 470 -5.99 13.39 23.67
CA VAL A 470 -5.90 14.10 22.39
C VAL A 470 -7.25 14.51 21.81
N VAL A 471 -8.32 13.77 22.11
CA VAL A 471 -9.69 14.09 21.70
C VAL A 471 -10.57 14.15 22.95
N PRO A 472 -11.07 15.33 23.34
CA PRO A 472 -11.88 15.51 24.54
C PRO A 472 -13.28 14.93 24.37
N PHE A 473 -13.98 14.74 25.51
CA PHE A 473 -15.43 14.48 25.49
C PHE A 473 -16.17 15.72 24.96
N VAL A 474 -17.20 15.47 24.16
CA VAL A 474 -18.04 16.54 23.57
C VAL A 474 -19.35 16.64 24.37
N ASP A 475 -19.41 17.63 25.26
CA ASP A 475 -20.63 17.93 26.03
C ASP A 475 -21.64 18.73 25.22
N ASN A 476 -21.18 19.68 24.44
CA ASN A 476 -21.97 20.57 23.57
C ASN A 476 -21.36 20.57 22.16
N ASP A 477 -22.16 20.96 21.18
CA ASP A 477 -21.70 21.03 19.79
C ASP A 477 -20.44 21.87 19.63
N THR A 478 -19.50 21.35 18.88
CA THR A 478 -18.20 21.96 18.57
C THR A 478 -17.84 21.70 17.12
N VAL A 479 -16.74 22.31 16.64
CA VAL A 479 -16.22 22.04 15.29
C VAL A 479 -15.61 20.64 15.25
N MET A 480 -16.20 19.72 14.48
CA MET A 480 -15.90 18.29 14.55
C MET A 480 -14.72 17.85 13.67
N TYR A 481 -14.42 18.55 12.55
CA TYR A 481 -13.37 18.08 11.62
C TYR A 481 -11.95 18.00 12.26
N PRO A 482 -11.54 18.88 13.21
CA PRO A 482 -10.24 18.73 13.86
C PRO A 482 -10.16 17.47 14.71
N HIS A 483 -11.28 17.08 15.35
CA HIS A 483 -11.33 15.83 16.14
C HIS A 483 -11.21 14.59 15.25
N ILE A 484 -11.81 14.60 14.05
CA ILE A 484 -11.64 13.51 13.07
C ILE A 484 -10.18 13.45 12.61
N ALA A 485 -9.57 14.59 12.26
CA ALA A 485 -8.17 14.64 11.87
C ALA A 485 -7.21 14.15 12.97
N THR A 486 -7.45 14.57 14.23
CA THR A 486 -6.69 14.09 15.39
C THR A 486 -6.89 12.59 15.62
N SER A 487 -8.10 12.07 15.37
CA SER A 487 -8.37 10.63 15.48
C SER A 487 -7.60 9.83 14.42
N VAL A 488 -7.54 10.29 13.17
CA VAL A 488 -6.71 9.69 12.13
C VAL A 488 -5.23 9.69 12.56
N LYS A 489 -4.73 10.82 13.07
CA LYS A 489 -3.36 10.92 13.58
C LYS A 489 -3.12 9.93 14.73
N PHE A 490 -4.07 9.77 15.63
CA PHE A 490 -3.96 8.81 16.74
C PHE A 490 -3.84 7.37 16.25
N LEU A 491 -4.57 6.96 15.20
CA LEU A 491 -4.43 5.63 14.58
C LEU A 491 -3.02 5.39 14.01
N ASN A 492 -2.32 6.44 13.62
CA ASN A 492 -0.97 6.35 13.08
C ASN A 492 0.11 6.35 14.16
N ASP A 493 -0.09 7.09 15.24
CA ASP A 493 0.94 7.35 16.26
C ASP A 493 0.88 6.39 17.46
N TYR A 494 -0.30 5.84 17.78
CA TYR A 494 -0.47 4.98 18.96
C TYR A 494 -0.18 3.51 18.63
N GLU A 495 0.74 2.93 19.39
CA GLU A 495 1.02 1.48 19.29
C GLU A 495 -0.01 0.69 20.09
N LEU A 496 -0.79 -0.14 19.38
CA LEU A 496 -1.70 -1.09 20.02
C LEU A 496 -0.91 -2.13 20.82
N ALA A 497 -1.35 -2.40 22.04
CA ALA A 497 -0.83 -3.51 22.84
C ALA A 497 -1.01 -4.84 22.09
N ARG A 498 0.08 -5.63 22.01
CA ARG A 498 0.09 -6.95 21.36
C ARG A 498 -0.72 -7.98 22.15
#